data_2e85c51b26d471dab34cd593b30f2058
#
_entry.id   2e85c51b26d471dab34cd593b30f2058
#
_cell.length_a   1.000
_cell.length_b   1.000
_cell.length_c   1.000
_cell.angle_alpha   90.00
_cell.angle_beta   90.00
_cell.angle_gamma   90.00
#
_symmetry.space_group_name_H-M   'P 1'
#
loop_
_entity.id
_entity.type
_entity.pdbx_description
1 polymer ?
#
loop_
_entity_poly.entity_id
_entity_poly.type
_entity_poly.pdbx_seq_one_letter_code
_entity_poly.pdbx_strand_id
1 'polypeptide(L)'
;FFDDPEVSAVRVSPDGRMIAYLAPLDGVRNLWLAPLADLRAARPLTRAGDRSLSTFFAWAYDNRRIVFYQDHEGDECWRAASVEIATGGVTALTPATGVNSYCQEASRHFPAEMLLSHNARDRRYFDIYRVDLATGRSTLVFENHEFALLVTDSHFRLRLAGRYADDGHLEFLERSGDGWVPLLTVPVGDVDTTRPLEFSDDGRTLYLLDSRGRDRPALVAIDMGSRRETVLAEDAAADVTAAFFHPRGRHPLAAALYAERLRWQALKPMAAAALESLRRYAAGDIEFFSSSDDNHWHVVYYGRDTSSGEYVLYDARTRAVRALFRQRPRLAEVPLQPLTPVSFAARDGLQLHGYLTVPKAGGAALPLVLLIHGGPYSRDLWGFEPTHQWLANRGYAVLSVNYRGSTGYGKAFIAAADHEWGGKMQDDVIDGVNWAIGKGIADARRVGVIGSSYGGYSALTALTRTPEVFACVVDLFGIADLLTFMAAIPATWTSWFSVWKQRLGDPGTEAGRAFLRERSPLTHIDRAMRPVLIAQGLQDVRVTPAESERMARALEARGVPVTYVTFADEGHGFVRQPNRLAFNAIAEAFLAKHLGGTCEPVGDDFAASTLKIEMGRELVPDARP
;
A
#
# COMPACT_ATOMS: atom_id res chain seq x y z
N PHE A 1 0.23 -12.03 -15.52
CA PHE A 1 -0.26 -10.92 -14.70
C PHE A 1 0.52 -10.83 -13.37
N PHE A 2 0.82 -11.95 -12.72
CA PHE A 2 1.32 -12.03 -11.35
C PHE A 2 2.83 -12.29 -11.24
N ASP A 3 3.54 -12.41 -12.33
CA ASP A 3 5.01 -12.40 -12.34
C ASP A 3 5.56 -11.12 -11.69
N ASP A 4 6.77 -11.19 -11.15
CA ASP A 4 7.45 -9.98 -10.74
C ASP A 4 7.66 -9.05 -11.94
N PRO A 5 7.54 -7.72 -11.75
CA PRO A 5 7.88 -6.77 -12.79
C PRO A 5 9.33 -6.97 -13.27
N GLU A 6 9.56 -6.91 -14.58
CA GLU A 6 10.93 -6.95 -15.12
C GLU A 6 11.77 -5.77 -14.63
N VAL A 7 11.12 -4.61 -14.39
CA VAL A 7 11.75 -3.43 -13.78
C VAL A 7 10.73 -2.71 -12.88
N SER A 8 11.18 -2.31 -11.69
CA SER A 8 10.39 -1.51 -10.76
C SER A 8 11.27 -0.56 -9.94
N ALA A 9 10.65 0.40 -9.24
CA ALA A 9 11.30 1.31 -8.30
C ALA A 9 12.53 2.04 -8.88
N VAL A 10 12.41 2.58 -10.09
CA VAL A 10 13.53 3.22 -10.82
C VAL A 10 13.90 4.56 -10.18
N ARG A 11 15.19 4.76 -9.83
CA ARG A 11 15.69 5.99 -9.21
C ARG A 11 16.99 6.46 -9.82
N VAL A 12 17.10 7.75 -10.16
CA VAL A 12 18.33 8.39 -10.59
C VAL A 12 19.21 8.72 -9.37
N SER A 13 20.55 8.63 -9.54
CA SER A 13 21.51 9.05 -8.51
C SER A 13 21.45 10.56 -8.25
N PRO A 14 21.86 11.06 -7.06
CA PRO A 14 21.89 12.49 -6.77
C PRO A 14 22.71 13.30 -7.79
N ASP A 15 23.83 12.78 -8.30
CA ASP A 15 24.65 13.44 -9.31
C ASP A 15 24.13 13.29 -10.77
N GLY A 16 23.02 12.55 -10.96
CA GLY A 16 22.40 12.36 -12.27
C GLY A 16 23.17 11.46 -13.25
N ARG A 17 24.18 10.70 -12.80
CA ARG A 17 25.03 9.89 -13.68
C ARG A 17 24.61 8.43 -13.76
N MET A 18 23.99 7.92 -12.73
CA MET A 18 23.59 6.51 -12.59
C MET A 18 22.09 6.40 -12.42
N ILE A 19 21.58 5.23 -12.74
CA ILE A 19 20.21 4.83 -12.44
C ILE A 19 20.23 3.49 -11.70
N ALA A 20 19.46 3.39 -10.62
CA ALA A 20 19.24 2.16 -9.90
C ALA A 20 17.79 1.75 -10.00
N TYR A 21 17.54 0.46 -10.02
CA TYR A 21 16.18 -0.09 -10.11
C TYR A 21 16.14 -1.51 -9.55
N LEU A 22 14.95 -2.00 -9.30
CA LEU A 22 14.72 -3.38 -8.89
C LEU A 22 14.31 -4.21 -10.08
N ALA A 23 14.94 -5.38 -10.23
CA ALA A 23 14.62 -6.37 -11.24
C ALA A 23 14.92 -7.79 -10.73
N PRO A 24 14.25 -8.83 -11.24
CA PRO A 24 14.56 -10.20 -10.89
C PRO A 24 15.99 -10.61 -11.28
N LEU A 25 16.65 -11.31 -10.39
CA LEU A 25 17.85 -12.11 -10.64
C LEU A 25 17.54 -13.52 -10.14
N ASP A 26 17.53 -14.51 -11.04
CA ASP A 26 17.15 -15.90 -10.72
C ASP A 26 15.78 -16.02 -9.98
N GLY A 27 14.80 -15.21 -10.43
CA GLY A 27 13.45 -15.21 -9.87
C GLY A 27 13.27 -14.41 -8.55
N VAL A 28 14.34 -13.80 -8.02
CA VAL A 28 14.32 -12.99 -6.81
C VAL A 28 14.61 -11.54 -7.14
N ARG A 29 13.78 -10.62 -6.67
CA ARG A 29 13.95 -9.19 -6.93
C ARG A 29 15.17 -8.63 -6.21
N ASN A 30 16.12 -8.12 -6.99
CA ASN A 30 17.40 -7.58 -6.59
C ASN A 30 17.59 -6.15 -7.08
N LEU A 31 18.56 -5.44 -6.51
CA LEU A 31 18.96 -4.10 -6.93
C LEU A 31 19.92 -4.19 -8.13
N TRP A 32 19.62 -3.43 -9.18
CA TRP A 32 20.40 -3.30 -10.39
C TRP A 32 20.88 -1.87 -10.56
N LEU A 33 22.01 -1.69 -11.27
CA LEU A 33 22.66 -0.42 -11.51
C LEU A 33 23.07 -0.29 -12.97
N ALA A 34 22.83 0.88 -13.57
CA ALA A 34 23.30 1.22 -14.91
C ALA A 34 23.78 2.67 -14.99
N PRO A 35 24.75 3.02 -15.85
CA PRO A 35 24.98 4.40 -16.24
C PRO A 35 23.73 5.00 -16.90
N LEU A 36 23.35 6.22 -16.54
CA LEU A 36 22.17 6.87 -17.14
C LEU A 36 22.35 7.09 -18.66
N ALA A 37 23.60 7.23 -19.12
CA ALA A 37 23.94 7.38 -20.53
C ALA A 37 23.88 6.06 -21.32
N ASP A 38 24.03 4.90 -20.67
CA ASP A 38 24.05 3.58 -21.32
C ASP A 38 23.36 2.53 -20.43
N LEU A 39 22.07 2.35 -20.63
CA LEU A 39 21.28 1.35 -19.87
C LEU A 39 21.64 -0.10 -20.21
N ARG A 40 22.35 -0.35 -21.34
CA ARG A 40 22.79 -1.70 -21.74
C ARG A 40 23.93 -2.21 -20.86
N ALA A 41 24.67 -1.31 -20.21
CA ALA A 41 25.70 -1.64 -19.24
C ALA A 41 25.14 -1.96 -17.84
N ALA A 42 23.86 -2.32 -17.75
CA ALA A 42 23.22 -2.70 -16.49
C ALA A 42 23.85 -3.96 -15.89
N ARG A 43 24.00 -3.95 -14.57
CA ARG A 43 24.47 -5.10 -13.81
C ARG A 43 23.72 -5.24 -12.48
N PRO A 44 23.56 -6.46 -11.96
CA PRO A 44 23.05 -6.64 -10.61
C PRO A 44 24.07 -6.06 -9.60
N LEU A 45 23.54 -5.34 -8.62
CA LEU A 45 24.33 -4.78 -7.53
C LEU A 45 24.23 -5.65 -6.27
N THR A 46 23.07 -6.29 -6.05
CA THR A 46 22.84 -7.26 -4.97
C THR A 46 22.56 -8.65 -5.55
N ARG A 47 22.68 -9.67 -4.70
CA ARG A 47 22.44 -11.08 -5.05
C ARG A 47 21.71 -11.80 -3.92
N ALA A 48 20.54 -11.29 -3.54
CA ALA A 48 19.64 -12.00 -2.64
C ALA A 48 19.12 -13.25 -3.37
N GLY A 49 19.18 -14.41 -2.72
CA GLY A 49 18.87 -15.69 -3.36
C GLY A 49 17.51 -16.29 -2.99
N ASP A 50 16.93 -15.89 -1.88
CA ASP A 50 15.75 -16.53 -1.29
C ASP A 50 14.56 -15.58 -1.07
N ARG A 51 14.83 -14.32 -0.75
CA ARG A 51 13.80 -13.33 -0.44
C ARG A 51 14.03 -12.04 -1.21
N SER A 52 12.99 -11.54 -1.87
CA SER A 52 13.02 -10.29 -2.64
C SER A 52 13.31 -9.08 -1.74
N LEU A 53 14.10 -8.13 -2.23
CA LEU A 53 14.29 -6.85 -1.56
C LEU A 53 12.97 -6.07 -1.51
N SER A 54 12.82 -5.21 -0.50
CA SER A 54 11.74 -4.22 -0.45
C SER A 54 11.71 -3.36 -1.72
N THR A 55 10.53 -2.87 -2.09
CA THR A 55 10.39 -1.91 -3.19
C THR A 55 10.95 -0.52 -2.86
N PHE A 56 11.29 -0.29 -1.61
CA PHE A 56 11.94 0.93 -1.18
C PHE A 56 13.46 0.75 -1.08
N PHE A 57 14.21 1.67 -1.67
CA PHE A 57 15.65 1.86 -1.47
C PHE A 57 15.99 3.35 -1.59
N ALA A 58 17.13 3.77 -1.07
CA ALA A 58 17.55 5.17 -1.10
C ALA A 58 19.01 5.30 -1.55
N TRP A 59 19.28 6.27 -2.44
CA TRP A 59 20.64 6.68 -2.74
C TRP A 59 21.24 7.46 -1.58
N ALA A 60 22.50 7.18 -1.25
CA ALA A 60 23.31 8.09 -0.47
C ALA A 60 23.77 9.27 -1.33
N TYR A 61 23.90 10.44 -0.74
CA TYR A 61 24.36 11.64 -1.46
C TYR A 61 25.85 11.62 -1.82
N ASP A 62 26.62 10.66 -1.29
CA ASP A 62 28.00 10.40 -1.69
C ASP A 62 28.11 9.79 -3.10
N ASN A 63 26.98 9.39 -3.73
CA ASN A 63 26.90 8.69 -5.00
C ASN A 63 27.71 7.38 -5.08
N ARG A 64 28.03 6.82 -3.92
CA ARG A 64 28.82 5.58 -3.80
C ARG A 64 28.02 4.44 -3.21
N ARG A 65 26.92 4.73 -2.52
CA ARG A 65 26.13 3.73 -1.79
C ARG A 65 24.65 3.87 -2.03
N ILE A 66 23.98 2.72 -1.93
CA ILE A 66 22.53 2.62 -1.91
C ILE A 66 22.14 1.86 -0.66
N VAL A 67 21.17 2.39 0.10
CA VAL A 67 20.56 1.72 1.24
C VAL A 67 19.32 0.98 0.75
N PHE A 68 19.21 -0.28 1.12
CA PHE A 68 18.09 -1.15 0.77
C PHE A 68 17.57 -1.90 2.00
N TYR A 69 16.38 -2.50 1.87
CA TYR A 69 15.69 -3.17 2.98
C TYR A 69 15.28 -4.58 2.57
N GLN A 70 15.35 -5.49 3.51
CA GLN A 70 14.91 -6.87 3.37
C GLN A 70 14.32 -7.39 4.67
N ASP A 71 13.19 -8.10 4.61
CA ASP A 71 12.64 -8.88 5.70
C ASP A 71 13.17 -10.33 5.67
N HIS A 72 12.78 -11.12 6.64
CA HIS A 72 13.13 -12.55 6.70
C HIS A 72 11.85 -13.37 6.73
N GLU A 73 11.65 -14.24 5.73
CA GLU A 73 10.51 -15.15 5.63
C GLU A 73 9.12 -14.50 5.80
N GLY A 74 9.00 -13.21 5.54
CA GLY A 74 7.72 -12.52 5.68
C GLY A 74 7.42 -11.93 7.07
N ASP A 75 8.42 -11.88 7.97
CA ASP A 75 8.29 -11.37 9.34
C ASP A 75 8.04 -9.85 9.42
N GLU A 76 8.01 -9.17 8.29
CA GLU A 76 7.88 -7.70 8.17
C GLU A 76 8.88 -6.89 9.01
N CYS A 77 9.94 -7.53 9.49
CA CYS A 77 11.05 -6.88 10.17
C CYS A 77 12.06 -6.39 9.13
N TRP A 78 11.82 -5.18 8.60
CA TRP A 78 12.63 -4.58 7.54
C TRP A 78 13.99 -4.14 8.05
N ARG A 79 15.04 -4.91 7.73
CA ARG A 79 16.43 -4.63 8.09
C ARG A 79 17.10 -3.83 7.00
N ALA A 80 17.82 -2.77 7.39
CA ALA A 80 18.55 -1.90 6.49
C ALA A 80 19.98 -2.40 6.28
N ALA A 81 20.44 -2.35 5.03
CA ALA A 81 21.84 -2.54 4.65
C ALA A 81 22.22 -1.51 3.58
N SER A 82 23.50 -1.16 3.50
CA SER A 82 24.06 -0.39 2.39
C SER A 82 24.85 -1.30 1.46
N VAL A 83 24.85 -0.98 0.17
CA VAL A 83 25.71 -1.62 -0.83
C VAL A 83 26.59 -0.58 -1.51
N GLU A 84 27.90 -0.85 -1.59
CA GLU A 84 28.84 -0.01 -2.31
C GLU A 84 28.75 -0.29 -3.81
N ILE A 85 28.52 0.74 -4.63
CA ILE A 85 28.26 0.57 -6.07
C ILE A 85 29.51 0.08 -6.85
N ALA A 86 30.72 0.38 -6.37
CA ALA A 86 31.95 -0.01 -7.06
C ALA A 86 32.27 -1.50 -6.88
N THR A 87 32.11 -2.02 -5.67
CA THR A 87 32.54 -3.38 -5.29
C THR A 87 31.39 -4.38 -5.14
N GLY A 88 30.16 -3.89 -4.91
CA GLY A 88 29.02 -4.71 -4.48
C GLY A 88 29.10 -5.15 -3.01
N GLY A 89 30.07 -4.61 -2.25
CA GLY A 89 30.21 -4.91 -0.82
C GLY A 89 29.00 -4.43 -0.03
N VAL A 90 28.41 -5.32 0.81
CA VAL A 90 27.24 -5.04 1.62
C VAL A 90 27.64 -4.83 3.07
N THR A 91 27.13 -3.75 3.68
CA THR A 91 27.32 -3.42 5.10
C THR A 91 25.95 -3.40 5.79
N ALA A 92 25.77 -4.20 6.84
CA ALA A 92 24.57 -4.15 7.68
C ALA A 92 24.52 -2.81 8.44
N LEU A 93 23.35 -2.17 8.44
CA LEU A 93 23.12 -0.89 9.11
C LEU A 93 22.24 -1.01 10.35
N THR A 94 21.53 -2.11 10.51
CA THR A 94 20.66 -2.41 11.64
C THR A 94 20.98 -3.79 12.21
N PRO A 95 20.62 -4.07 13.48
CA PRO A 95 20.75 -5.41 14.06
C PRO A 95 20.03 -6.49 13.24
N ALA A 96 20.55 -7.74 13.27
CA ALA A 96 20.16 -8.80 12.34
C ALA A 96 18.80 -9.45 12.62
N THR A 97 18.24 -9.38 13.84
CA THR A 97 17.05 -10.14 14.19
C THR A 97 15.92 -9.28 14.76
N GLY A 98 14.71 -9.51 14.22
CA GLY A 98 13.45 -8.99 14.75
C GLY A 98 13.39 -7.46 14.87
N VAL A 99 14.18 -6.73 14.09
CA VAL A 99 14.21 -5.27 14.08
C VAL A 99 13.50 -4.76 12.86
N ASN A 100 12.54 -3.86 13.06
CA ASN A 100 11.94 -3.12 11.97
C ASN A 100 12.60 -1.75 11.87
N SER A 101 12.93 -1.31 10.66
CA SER A 101 13.63 -0.05 10.40
C SER A 101 13.15 0.65 9.14
N TYR A 102 13.36 1.95 9.09
CA TYR A 102 13.14 2.78 7.91
C TYR A 102 14.12 3.95 7.83
N CYS A 103 14.27 4.50 6.61
CA CYS A 103 15.02 5.73 6.41
C CYS A 103 14.26 6.90 7.01
N GLN A 104 14.82 7.52 8.06
CA GLN A 104 14.27 8.71 8.66
C GLN A 104 14.60 9.95 7.84
N GLU A 105 15.89 10.07 7.42
CA GLU A 105 16.35 11.22 6.64
C GLU A 105 17.62 10.87 5.87
N ALA A 106 17.68 11.24 4.61
CA ALA A 106 18.88 11.26 3.77
C ALA A 106 19.19 12.70 3.37
N SER A 107 20.44 13.13 3.50
CA SER A 107 20.78 14.54 3.30
C SER A 107 22.07 14.76 2.52
N ARG A 108 22.04 15.75 1.62
CA ARG A 108 23.23 16.24 0.91
C ARG A 108 24.26 16.89 1.85
N HIS A 109 23.81 17.36 3.03
CA HIS A 109 24.71 17.96 4.04
C HIS A 109 25.57 16.89 4.74
N PHE A 110 25.13 15.64 4.72
CA PHE A 110 25.82 14.48 5.31
C PHE A 110 25.85 13.32 4.30
N PRO A 111 26.60 13.45 3.19
CA PRO A 111 26.46 12.60 2.02
C PRO A 111 26.79 11.12 2.25
N ALA A 112 27.62 10.78 3.23
CA ALA A 112 28.02 9.41 3.58
C ALA A 112 27.29 8.84 4.80
N GLU A 113 26.32 9.57 5.33
CA GLU A 113 25.55 9.19 6.52
C GLU A 113 24.05 9.27 6.25
N MET A 114 23.25 8.65 7.09
CA MET A 114 21.79 8.67 7.03
C MET A 114 21.23 8.62 8.45
N LEU A 115 20.08 9.23 8.67
CA LEU A 115 19.27 8.90 9.84
C LEU A 115 18.42 7.68 9.53
N LEU A 116 18.56 6.65 10.35
CA LEU A 116 17.71 5.48 10.37
C LEU A 116 16.90 5.46 11.65
N SER A 117 15.62 5.14 11.54
CA SER A 117 14.79 4.82 12.69
C SER A 117 14.64 3.30 12.80
N HIS A 118 14.83 2.75 14.01
CA HIS A 118 14.58 1.33 14.25
C HIS A 118 14.15 1.03 15.70
N ASN A 119 13.43 -0.08 15.89
CA ASN A 119 12.79 -0.47 17.14
C ASN A 119 13.56 -1.58 17.90
N ALA A 120 14.88 -1.62 17.78
CA ALA A 120 15.70 -2.67 18.42
C ALA A 120 15.64 -2.66 19.95
N ARG A 121 15.55 -1.48 20.57
CA ARG A 121 15.48 -1.31 22.03
C ARG A 121 14.09 -1.68 22.58
N ASP A 122 13.06 -1.12 21.96
CA ASP A 122 11.66 -1.35 22.35
C ASP A 122 10.82 -1.56 21.07
N ARG A 123 10.17 -2.71 20.97
CA ARG A 123 9.37 -3.10 19.78
C ARG A 123 8.23 -2.13 19.46
N ARG A 124 7.81 -1.32 20.45
CA ARG A 124 6.72 -0.36 20.31
C ARG A 124 7.16 0.96 19.67
N TYR A 125 8.42 1.37 19.88
CA TYR A 125 8.91 2.70 19.55
C TYR A 125 10.17 2.65 18.71
N PHE A 126 10.29 3.59 17.78
CA PHE A 126 11.43 3.72 16.89
C PHE A 126 12.35 4.81 17.42
N ASP A 127 13.57 4.43 17.75
CA ASP A 127 14.65 5.37 18.10
C ASP A 127 15.33 5.87 16.83
N ILE A 128 15.89 7.08 16.83
CA ILE A 128 16.64 7.65 15.72
C ILE A 128 18.14 7.45 15.92
N TYR A 129 18.79 6.89 14.91
CA TYR A 129 20.23 6.69 14.85
C TYR A 129 20.83 7.41 13.65
N ARG A 130 21.98 8.05 13.86
CA ARG A 130 22.85 8.53 12.79
C ARG A 130 23.82 7.43 12.42
N VAL A 131 23.82 7.01 11.16
CA VAL A 131 24.55 5.82 10.71
C VAL A 131 25.54 6.19 9.61
N ASP A 132 26.80 5.83 9.79
CA ASP A 132 27.84 5.86 8.75
C ASP A 132 27.60 4.69 7.78
N LEU A 133 27.35 5.00 6.52
CA LEU A 133 26.92 4.01 5.51
C LEU A 133 28.04 3.10 5.05
N ALA A 134 29.30 3.44 5.30
CA ALA A 134 30.46 2.63 4.91
C ALA A 134 30.79 1.57 5.97
N THR A 135 30.64 1.92 7.23
CA THR A 135 31.08 1.08 8.35
C THR A 135 29.94 0.45 9.13
N GLY A 136 28.70 0.95 8.95
CA GLY A 136 27.55 0.56 9.76
C GLY A 136 27.60 1.11 11.20
N ARG A 137 28.60 1.93 11.55
CA ARG A 137 28.68 2.53 12.88
C ARG A 137 27.52 3.47 13.10
N SER A 138 26.73 3.20 14.12
CA SER A 138 25.55 3.97 14.50
C SER A 138 25.78 4.75 15.80
N THR A 139 25.17 5.93 15.89
CA THR A 139 25.14 6.75 17.10
C THR A 139 23.69 7.13 17.37
N LEU A 140 23.22 6.90 18.60
CA LEU A 140 21.87 7.27 19.01
C LEU A 140 21.72 8.80 18.99
N VAL A 141 20.70 9.28 18.27
CA VAL A 141 20.33 10.71 18.20
C VAL A 141 19.16 11.00 19.13
N PHE A 142 18.18 10.07 19.17
CA PHE A 142 17.01 10.24 20.01
C PHE A 142 16.48 8.87 20.46
N GLU A 143 16.30 8.72 21.75
CA GLU A 143 15.65 7.58 22.39
C GLU A 143 14.15 7.86 22.56
N ASN A 144 13.31 7.09 21.90
CA ASN A 144 11.86 7.32 21.85
C ASN A 144 11.12 6.42 22.84
N HIS A 145 10.33 7.02 23.72
CA HIS A 145 9.53 6.30 24.71
C HIS A 145 8.01 6.45 24.57
N GLU A 146 7.56 7.42 23.74
CA GLU A 146 6.13 7.78 23.72
C GLU A 146 5.59 8.21 22.35
N PHE A 147 6.44 8.63 21.43
CA PHE A 147 5.99 9.25 20.18
C PHE A 147 5.71 8.22 19.10
N ALA A 148 4.57 8.38 18.43
CA ALA A 148 4.20 7.61 17.25
C ALA A 148 4.92 8.11 15.98
N LEU A 149 5.24 9.40 15.92
CA LEU A 149 5.82 10.07 14.76
C LEU A 149 7.01 10.93 15.19
N LEU A 150 8.07 10.88 14.41
CA LEU A 150 9.25 11.73 14.57
C LEU A 150 9.55 12.39 13.22
N VAL A 151 9.79 13.70 13.20
CA VAL A 151 10.06 14.45 11.96
C VAL A 151 11.39 15.19 12.10
N THR A 152 12.27 14.92 11.17
CA THR A 152 13.61 15.52 11.10
C THR A 152 13.72 16.49 9.94
N ASP A 153 14.75 17.34 9.94
CA ASP A 153 15.10 18.20 8.81
C ASP A 153 16.38 17.72 8.10
N SER A 154 16.71 18.34 6.96
CA SER A 154 17.91 18.01 6.16
C SER A 154 19.24 18.19 6.90
N HIS A 155 19.26 18.84 8.05
CA HIS A 155 20.43 18.98 8.91
C HIS A 155 20.51 17.94 10.02
N PHE A 156 19.69 16.85 9.90
CA PHE A 156 19.61 15.77 10.88
C PHE A 156 19.15 16.19 12.27
N ARG A 157 18.42 17.31 12.37
CA ARG A 157 17.82 17.76 13.61
C ARG A 157 16.43 17.18 13.76
N LEU A 158 16.13 16.58 14.90
CA LEU A 158 14.77 16.21 15.26
C LEU A 158 13.98 17.50 15.55
N ARG A 159 12.94 17.75 14.76
CA ARG A 159 12.17 19.01 14.77
C ARG A 159 10.80 18.86 15.42
N LEU A 160 10.09 17.78 15.10
CA LEU A 160 8.74 17.53 15.61
C LEU A 160 8.63 16.09 16.12
N ALA A 161 7.76 15.92 17.09
CA ALA A 161 7.26 14.63 17.53
C ALA A 161 5.73 14.65 17.57
N GLY A 162 5.12 13.53 17.23
CA GLY A 162 3.66 13.34 17.26
C GLY A 162 3.29 12.23 18.21
N ARG A 163 2.35 12.48 19.12
CA ARG A 163 1.77 11.46 20.02
C ARG A 163 0.25 11.50 19.97
N TYR A 164 -0.35 10.34 20.05
CA TYR A 164 -1.79 10.22 20.18
C TYR A 164 -2.19 10.27 21.66
N ALA A 165 -3.20 11.08 21.96
CA ALA A 165 -3.84 11.09 23.27
C ALA A 165 -4.85 9.95 23.41
N ASP A 166 -5.37 9.73 24.63
CA ASP A 166 -6.31 8.64 24.92
C ASP A 166 -7.64 8.75 24.16
N ASP A 167 -8.06 9.97 23.84
CA ASP A 167 -9.26 10.24 23.02
C ASP A 167 -8.99 10.17 21.49
N GLY A 168 -7.76 9.81 21.09
CA GLY A 168 -7.37 9.59 19.69
C GLY A 168 -6.93 10.85 18.94
N HIS A 169 -6.97 12.05 19.52
CA HIS A 169 -6.39 13.21 18.85
C HIS A 169 -4.85 13.11 18.79
N LEU A 170 -4.25 13.74 17.79
CA LEU A 170 -2.80 13.74 17.59
C LEU A 170 -2.21 15.12 17.96
N GLU A 171 -1.27 15.13 18.89
CA GLU A 171 -0.50 16.31 19.26
C GLU A 171 0.84 16.33 18.51
N PHE A 172 1.09 17.37 17.72
CA PHE A 172 2.44 17.67 17.23
C PHE A 172 3.13 18.66 18.16
N LEU A 173 4.29 18.26 18.61
CA LEU A 173 5.15 19.01 19.52
C LEU A 173 6.42 19.41 18.77
N GLU A 174 6.89 20.64 18.93
CA GLU A 174 8.16 21.13 18.38
C GLU A 174 9.27 20.98 19.42
N ARG A 175 10.45 20.58 18.95
CA ARG A 175 11.64 20.48 19.79
C ARG A 175 12.12 21.87 20.22
N SER A 176 12.26 22.08 21.53
CA SER A 176 12.77 23.33 22.13
C SER A 176 13.81 23.02 23.20
N GLY A 177 15.09 23.19 22.88
CA GLY A 177 16.17 22.71 23.73
C GLY A 177 16.08 21.20 23.93
N ASP A 178 16.09 20.76 25.19
CA ASP A 178 15.89 19.34 25.55
C ASP A 178 14.42 18.96 25.76
N GLY A 179 13.49 19.90 25.65
CA GLY A 179 12.06 19.69 25.86
C GLY A 179 11.23 19.77 24.57
N TRP A 180 9.91 19.80 24.78
CA TRP A 180 8.91 19.86 23.75
C TRP A 180 7.91 20.97 24.05
N VAL A 181 7.48 21.69 23.02
CA VAL A 181 6.41 22.69 23.11
C VAL A 181 5.30 22.39 22.11
N PRO A 182 4.03 22.58 22.47
CA PRO A 182 2.92 22.33 21.53
C PRO A 182 3.06 23.18 20.26
N LEU A 183 2.89 22.53 19.10
CA LEU A 183 2.83 23.20 17.80
C LEU A 183 1.40 23.23 17.27
N LEU A 184 0.77 22.08 17.14
CA LEU A 184 -0.62 21.97 16.68
C LEU A 184 -1.27 20.70 17.22
N THR A 185 -2.59 20.75 17.37
CA THR A 185 -3.44 19.61 17.72
C THR A 185 -4.28 19.23 16.51
N VAL A 186 -4.30 17.94 16.18
CA VAL A 186 -5.06 17.36 15.09
C VAL A 186 -6.22 16.55 15.69
N PRO A 187 -7.47 16.99 15.52
CA PRO A 187 -8.63 16.23 16.01
C PRO A 187 -8.68 14.82 15.44
N VAL A 188 -9.30 13.87 16.14
CA VAL A 188 -9.37 12.46 15.71
C VAL A 188 -9.94 12.28 14.29
N GLY A 189 -10.88 13.12 13.88
CA GLY A 189 -11.44 13.11 12.52
C GLY A 189 -10.46 13.58 11.42
N ASP A 190 -9.34 14.20 11.79
CA ASP A 190 -8.35 14.75 10.87
C ASP A 190 -7.04 13.94 10.82
N VAL A 191 -6.86 12.92 11.67
CA VAL A 191 -5.56 12.23 11.85
C VAL A 191 -5.07 11.48 10.60
N ASP A 192 -5.96 11.01 9.73
CA ASP A 192 -5.58 10.33 8.49
C ASP A 192 -5.28 11.31 7.34
N THR A 193 -5.71 12.55 7.47
CA THR A 193 -5.65 13.56 6.42
C THR A 193 -4.75 14.75 6.77
N THR A 194 -4.24 14.81 8.01
CA THR A 194 -3.30 15.84 8.46
C THR A 194 -1.97 15.23 8.86
N ARG A 195 -0.93 15.53 8.10
CA ARG A 195 0.43 15.01 8.36
C ARG A 195 1.52 15.93 7.85
N PRO A 196 2.66 16.06 8.55
CA PRO A 196 3.86 16.68 8.02
C PRO A 196 4.35 15.98 6.75
N LEU A 197 4.86 16.75 5.81
CA LEU A 197 5.51 16.25 4.59
C LEU A 197 7.02 16.49 4.62
N GLU A 198 7.41 17.76 4.80
CA GLU A 198 8.78 18.18 4.56
C GLU A 198 9.09 19.51 5.27
N PHE A 199 10.32 19.69 5.75
CA PHE A 199 10.86 21.01 6.08
C PHE A 199 11.58 21.60 4.88
N SER A 200 11.47 22.93 4.67
CA SER A 200 12.39 23.64 3.78
C SER A 200 13.85 23.39 4.19
N ASP A 201 14.78 23.47 3.25
CA ASP A 201 16.19 23.16 3.52
C ASP A 201 16.81 24.04 4.62
N ASP A 202 16.37 25.29 4.74
CA ASP A 202 16.75 26.20 5.82
C ASP A 202 16.00 25.93 7.15
N GLY A 203 15.05 25.02 7.15
CA GLY A 203 14.25 24.60 8.30
C GLY A 203 13.25 25.66 8.81
N ARG A 204 12.99 26.72 8.03
CA ARG A 204 12.10 27.81 8.44
C ARG A 204 10.63 27.55 8.11
N THR A 205 10.36 26.67 7.17
CA THR A 205 9.00 26.37 6.73
C THR A 205 8.74 24.87 6.89
N LEU A 206 7.63 24.54 7.51
CA LEU A 206 7.07 23.20 7.53
C LEU A 206 5.98 23.12 6.45
N TYR A 207 6.05 22.11 5.58
CA TYR A 207 4.99 21.77 4.63
C TYR A 207 4.23 20.55 5.14
N LEU A 208 2.91 20.60 5.08
CA LEU A 208 2.04 19.52 5.56
C LEU A 208 0.80 19.40 4.67
N LEU A 209 0.20 18.23 4.67
CA LEU A 209 -1.22 18.07 4.33
C LEU A 209 -2.02 18.43 5.57
N ASP A 210 -3.12 19.16 5.41
CA ASP A 210 -3.92 19.64 6.53
C ASP A 210 -5.40 19.73 6.17
N SER A 211 -6.22 19.01 6.91
CA SER A 211 -7.69 19.04 6.79
C SER A 211 -8.37 19.76 7.95
N ARG A 212 -7.64 20.31 8.91
CA ARG A 212 -8.24 21.06 10.02
C ARG A 212 -9.08 22.23 9.50
N GLY A 213 -10.34 22.30 9.94
CA GLY A 213 -11.28 23.34 9.49
C GLY A 213 -11.80 23.19 8.05
N ARG A 214 -11.52 22.09 7.37
CA ARG A 214 -12.02 21.75 6.01
C ARG A 214 -12.28 20.26 5.89
N ASP A 215 -13.06 19.83 4.91
CA ASP A 215 -13.32 18.41 4.67
C ASP A 215 -12.13 17.72 3.97
N ARG A 216 -11.55 18.37 2.98
CA ARG A 216 -10.47 17.81 2.17
C ARG A 216 -9.11 18.37 2.58
N PRO A 217 -8.05 17.53 2.66
CA PRO A 217 -6.71 18.03 2.95
C PRO A 217 -6.23 18.99 1.87
N ALA A 218 -5.60 20.07 2.31
CA ALA A 218 -4.88 21.03 1.50
C ALA A 218 -3.37 20.88 1.73
N LEU A 219 -2.55 21.36 0.79
CA LEU A 219 -1.12 21.58 1.03
C LEU A 219 -0.95 22.93 1.72
N VAL A 220 -0.41 22.91 2.93
CA VAL A 220 -0.22 24.08 3.78
C VAL A 220 1.25 24.27 4.10
N ALA A 221 1.70 25.51 4.16
CA ALA A 221 3.01 25.92 4.67
C ALA A 221 2.85 26.63 6.02
N ILE A 222 3.61 26.23 7.01
CA ILE A 222 3.72 26.91 8.31
C ILE A 222 5.09 27.56 8.41
N ASP A 223 5.14 28.88 8.56
CA ASP A 223 6.36 29.59 8.94
C ASP A 223 6.68 29.32 10.40
N MET A 224 7.78 28.67 10.68
CA MET A 224 8.12 28.18 12.03
C MET A 224 8.45 29.32 13.01
N GLY A 225 8.81 30.49 12.52
CA GLY A 225 9.09 31.66 13.36
C GLY A 225 7.83 32.42 13.76
N SER A 226 6.99 32.76 12.79
CA SER A 226 5.76 33.57 12.99
C SER A 226 4.51 32.73 13.26
N ARG A 227 4.55 31.42 13.02
CA ARG A 227 3.41 30.49 13.09
C ARG A 227 2.31 30.75 12.06
N ARG A 228 2.60 31.59 11.08
CA ARG A 228 1.63 31.88 10.02
C ARG A 228 1.47 30.67 9.10
N GLU A 229 0.21 30.25 8.94
CA GLU A 229 -0.20 29.24 7.99
C GLU A 229 -0.57 29.88 6.64
N THR A 230 -0.20 29.20 5.55
CA THR A 230 -0.53 29.62 4.18
C THR A 230 -0.94 28.40 3.37
N VAL A 231 -2.15 28.42 2.81
CA VAL A 231 -2.62 27.39 1.89
C VAL A 231 -1.92 27.58 0.55
N LEU A 232 -1.23 26.54 0.07
CA LEU A 232 -0.52 26.54 -1.21
C LEU A 232 -1.32 25.88 -2.33
N ALA A 233 -2.10 24.86 -2.00
CA ALA A 233 -3.02 24.18 -2.92
C ALA A 233 -4.19 23.56 -2.14
N GLU A 234 -5.38 23.68 -2.69
CA GLU A 234 -6.60 23.01 -2.26
C GLU A 234 -7.52 22.78 -3.45
N ASP A 235 -8.46 21.84 -3.32
CA ASP A 235 -9.44 21.54 -4.37
C ASP A 235 -10.78 21.17 -3.73
N ALA A 236 -11.89 21.61 -4.30
CA ALA A 236 -13.22 21.36 -3.77
C ALA A 236 -13.71 19.91 -3.99
N ALA A 237 -13.13 19.20 -4.98
CA ALA A 237 -13.59 17.88 -5.42
C ALA A 237 -12.55 16.76 -5.19
N ALA A 238 -11.29 17.11 -4.90
CA ALA A 238 -10.21 16.15 -4.75
C ALA A 238 -9.34 16.44 -3.52
N ASP A 239 -8.87 15.40 -2.86
CA ASP A 239 -7.90 15.55 -1.80
C ASP A 239 -6.52 15.89 -2.38
N VAL A 240 -5.79 16.81 -1.74
CA VAL A 240 -4.36 16.93 -1.94
C VAL A 240 -3.69 15.75 -1.21
N THR A 241 -3.01 14.87 -1.93
CA THR A 241 -2.49 13.62 -1.39
C THR A 241 -0.97 13.61 -1.21
N ALA A 242 -0.27 14.45 -1.98
CA ALA A 242 1.19 14.56 -1.95
C ALA A 242 1.64 15.91 -2.55
N ALA A 243 2.95 16.17 -2.46
CA ALA A 243 3.58 17.26 -3.18
C ALA A 243 4.89 16.80 -3.82
N PHE A 244 5.22 17.39 -4.97
CA PHE A 244 6.50 17.22 -5.61
C PHE A 244 7.42 18.35 -5.16
N PHE A 245 8.52 18.01 -4.49
CA PHE A 245 9.44 18.96 -3.88
C PHE A 245 10.69 19.18 -4.74
N HIS A 246 11.23 20.41 -4.68
CA HIS A 246 12.54 20.71 -5.22
C HIS A 246 13.63 19.99 -4.41
N PRO A 247 14.52 19.19 -5.01
CA PRO A 247 15.45 18.32 -4.27
C PRO A 247 16.39 19.07 -3.33
N ARG A 248 16.85 20.27 -3.71
CA ARG A 248 17.73 21.10 -2.83
C ARG A 248 16.97 22.03 -1.91
N GLY A 249 16.03 22.78 -2.45
CA GLY A 249 15.33 23.81 -1.66
C GLY A 249 14.24 23.24 -0.78
N ARG A 250 13.84 22.01 -1.01
CA ARG A 250 12.79 21.28 -0.27
C ARG A 250 11.49 22.10 -0.13
N HIS A 251 11.15 22.85 -1.17
CA HIS A 251 9.88 23.57 -1.30
C HIS A 251 9.03 22.91 -2.39
N PRO A 252 7.69 22.93 -2.28
CA PRO A 252 6.83 22.25 -3.23
C PRO A 252 6.83 22.95 -4.59
N LEU A 253 6.99 22.14 -5.64
CA LEU A 253 6.92 22.54 -7.05
C LEU A 253 5.53 22.32 -7.63
N ALA A 254 4.84 21.26 -7.19
CA ALA A 254 3.48 20.92 -7.59
C ALA A 254 2.78 20.15 -6.46
N ALA A 255 1.45 20.21 -6.42
CA ALA A 255 0.59 19.43 -5.53
C ALA A 255 -0.12 18.33 -6.33
N ALA A 256 -0.17 17.12 -5.76
CA ALA A 256 -0.91 15.99 -6.29
C ALA A 256 -2.33 15.99 -5.77
N LEU A 257 -3.30 15.93 -6.67
CA LEU A 257 -4.72 15.92 -6.41
C LEU A 257 -5.27 14.56 -6.87
N TYR A 258 -5.96 13.85 -5.99
CA TYR A 258 -6.52 12.55 -6.33
C TYR A 258 -8.02 12.51 -6.02
N ALA A 259 -8.83 12.36 -7.07
CA ALA A 259 -10.24 11.97 -6.96
C ALA A 259 -10.42 10.57 -7.60
N GLU A 260 -10.87 10.50 -8.85
CA GLU A 260 -10.91 9.26 -9.64
C GLU A 260 -9.56 8.94 -10.28
N ARG A 261 -8.78 9.98 -10.60
CA ARG A 261 -7.48 9.92 -11.25
C ARG A 261 -6.52 10.92 -10.64
N LEU A 262 -5.22 10.62 -10.72
CA LEU A 262 -4.17 11.53 -10.29
C LEU A 262 -4.03 12.72 -11.23
N ARG A 263 -4.07 13.93 -10.68
CA ARG A 263 -3.79 15.21 -11.38
C ARG A 263 -2.76 16.00 -10.60
N TRP A 264 -2.02 16.83 -11.30
CA TRP A 264 -1.04 17.73 -10.70
C TRP A 264 -1.45 19.19 -10.92
N GLN A 265 -1.42 19.96 -9.84
CA GLN A 265 -1.49 21.41 -9.83
C GLN A 265 -0.07 21.96 -9.69
N ALA A 266 0.42 22.68 -10.71
CA ALA A 266 1.73 23.31 -10.66
C ALA A 266 1.70 24.53 -9.72
N LEU A 267 2.68 24.61 -8.83
CA LEU A 267 2.89 25.74 -7.92
C LEU A 267 4.04 26.64 -8.39
N LYS A 268 4.89 26.13 -9.27
CA LYS A 268 6.04 26.84 -9.84
C LYS A 268 6.09 26.70 -11.36
N PRO A 269 6.59 27.71 -12.10
CA PRO A 269 6.66 27.68 -13.57
C PRO A 269 7.40 26.47 -14.13
N MET A 270 8.46 26.01 -13.45
CA MET A 270 9.22 24.84 -13.87
C MET A 270 8.40 23.56 -13.82
N ALA A 271 7.55 23.37 -12.81
CA ALA A 271 6.64 22.24 -12.74
C ALA A 271 5.54 22.31 -13.80
N ALA A 272 5.03 23.50 -14.10
CA ALA A 272 4.08 23.68 -15.19
C ALA A 272 4.69 23.25 -16.54
N ALA A 273 5.93 23.64 -16.83
CA ALA A 273 6.64 23.26 -18.04
C ALA A 273 6.91 21.75 -18.10
N ALA A 274 7.27 21.13 -16.96
CA ALA A 274 7.47 19.68 -16.87
C ALA A 274 6.16 18.93 -17.16
N LEU A 275 5.08 19.28 -16.50
CA LEU A 275 3.77 18.65 -16.68
C LEU A 275 3.24 18.82 -18.11
N GLU A 276 3.48 19.98 -18.74
CA GLU A 276 3.12 20.20 -20.15
C GLU A 276 3.88 19.25 -21.08
N SER A 277 5.20 19.09 -20.88
CA SER A 277 6.03 18.19 -21.69
C SER A 277 5.64 16.74 -21.48
N LEU A 278 5.42 16.33 -20.24
CA LEU A 278 5.00 14.98 -19.87
C LEU A 278 3.62 14.63 -20.45
N ARG A 279 2.64 15.51 -20.35
CA ARG A 279 1.29 15.29 -20.94
C ARG A 279 1.32 15.21 -22.46
N ARG A 280 2.25 15.91 -23.11
CA ARG A 280 2.49 15.81 -24.56
C ARG A 280 3.13 14.49 -24.98
N TYR A 281 3.98 13.93 -24.12
CA TYR A 281 4.66 12.67 -24.40
C TYR A 281 3.67 11.50 -24.44
N ALA A 282 2.81 11.36 -23.44
CA ALA A 282 1.84 10.26 -23.38
C ALA A 282 0.65 10.57 -22.46
N ALA A 283 -0.47 9.87 -22.72
CA ALA A 283 -1.59 9.80 -21.78
C ALA A 283 -1.27 8.83 -20.63
N GLY A 284 -1.83 9.12 -19.44
CA GLY A 284 -1.67 8.31 -18.23
C GLY A 284 -1.59 9.19 -17.00
N ASP A 285 -1.61 8.58 -15.82
CA ASP A 285 -1.35 9.25 -14.56
C ASP A 285 0.17 9.38 -14.39
N ILE A 286 0.62 10.58 -14.02
CA ILE A 286 2.03 10.94 -13.93
C ILE A 286 2.45 10.88 -12.47
N GLU A 287 3.49 10.13 -12.15
CA GLU A 287 4.09 10.09 -10.82
C GLU A 287 5.57 10.47 -10.89
N PHE A 288 5.97 11.50 -10.12
CA PHE A 288 7.39 11.84 -9.97
C PHE A 288 8.03 10.87 -8.97
N PHE A 289 8.97 10.07 -9.45
CA PHE A 289 9.55 8.96 -8.68
C PHE A 289 10.86 9.31 -8.00
N SER A 290 11.76 10.00 -8.72
CA SER A 290 13.02 10.50 -8.17
C SER A 290 13.58 11.64 -9.02
N SER A 291 14.46 12.44 -8.40
CA SER A 291 15.13 13.57 -9.07
C SER A 291 16.62 13.57 -8.74
N SER A 292 17.45 14.05 -9.68
CA SER A 292 18.84 14.39 -9.36
C SER A 292 18.90 15.63 -8.44
N ASP A 293 19.95 15.73 -7.63
CA ASP A 293 20.09 16.81 -6.65
C ASP A 293 20.07 18.21 -7.28
N ASP A 294 20.60 18.36 -8.50
CA ASP A 294 20.60 19.60 -9.27
C ASP A 294 19.25 19.92 -9.95
N ASN A 295 18.22 19.10 -9.70
CA ASN A 295 16.89 19.22 -10.30
C ASN A 295 16.86 19.15 -11.84
N HIS A 296 17.90 18.54 -12.44
CA HIS A 296 18.03 18.39 -13.88
C HIS A 296 17.27 17.16 -14.41
N TRP A 297 17.48 16.02 -13.79
CA TRP A 297 16.87 14.76 -14.20
C TRP A 297 15.72 14.35 -13.27
N HIS A 298 14.59 13.96 -13.87
CA HIS A 298 13.47 13.40 -13.14
C HIS A 298 13.08 12.07 -13.75
N VAL A 299 13.05 11.04 -12.92
CA VAL A 299 12.41 9.76 -13.27
C VAL A 299 10.93 9.91 -12.98
N VAL A 300 10.12 9.66 -14.00
CA VAL A 300 8.67 9.77 -13.95
C VAL A 300 8.06 8.44 -14.36
N TYR A 301 7.01 8.03 -13.65
CA TYR A 301 6.24 6.85 -13.98
C TYR A 301 4.90 7.26 -14.58
N TYR A 302 4.52 6.59 -15.66
CA TYR A 302 3.19 6.70 -16.26
C TYR A 302 2.36 5.49 -15.85
N GLY A 303 1.38 5.71 -14.96
CA GLY A 303 0.31 4.77 -14.67
C GLY A 303 -0.69 4.74 -15.83
N ARG A 304 -1.05 3.54 -16.29
CA ARG A 304 -2.09 3.30 -17.30
C ARG A 304 -2.87 2.07 -16.92
N ASP A 305 -4.13 2.01 -17.32
CA ASP A 305 -5.00 0.86 -17.05
C ASP A 305 -4.81 -0.28 -18.06
N THR A 306 -4.55 0.06 -19.33
CA THR A 306 -4.39 -0.90 -20.44
C THR A 306 -2.95 -1.16 -20.83
N SER A 307 -2.02 -0.88 -19.95
CA SER A 307 -0.61 -1.29 -20.04
C SER A 307 0.04 -1.30 -18.67
N SER A 308 1.12 -2.05 -18.52
CA SER A 308 1.81 -2.26 -17.25
C SER A 308 2.61 -1.08 -16.71
N GLY A 309 2.38 0.13 -17.22
CA GLY A 309 3.13 1.31 -16.83
C GLY A 309 4.52 1.43 -17.45
N GLU A 310 5.05 2.64 -17.46
CA GLU A 310 6.32 2.99 -18.11
C GLU A 310 7.09 3.99 -17.27
N TYR A 311 8.38 3.75 -17.08
CA TYR A 311 9.31 4.74 -16.53
C TYR A 311 9.93 5.54 -17.67
N VAL A 312 9.94 6.87 -17.51
CA VAL A 312 10.58 7.80 -18.44
C VAL A 312 11.55 8.71 -17.71
N LEU A 313 12.50 9.27 -18.43
CA LEU A 313 13.39 10.33 -17.95
C LEU A 313 12.97 11.66 -18.55
N TYR A 314 12.71 12.61 -17.70
CA TYR A 314 12.49 14.00 -18.08
C TYR A 314 13.75 14.84 -17.85
N ASP A 315 14.21 15.55 -18.88
CA ASP A 315 15.30 16.52 -18.83
C ASP A 315 14.72 17.92 -18.61
N ALA A 316 14.93 18.48 -17.42
CA ALA A 316 14.38 19.78 -17.08
C ALA A 316 15.04 20.96 -17.84
N ARG A 317 16.23 20.78 -18.40
CA ARG A 317 16.95 21.81 -19.17
C ARG A 317 16.46 21.89 -20.61
N THR A 318 16.29 20.73 -21.26
CA THR A 318 15.85 20.65 -22.66
C THR A 318 14.36 20.42 -22.81
N ARG A 319 13.66 20.05 -21.73
CA ARG A 319 12.27 19.59 -21.67
C ARG A 319 11.98 18.32 -22.47
N ALA A 320 13.02 17.57 -22.81
CA ALA A 320 12.89 16.31 -23.51
C ALA A 320 12.41 15.20 -22.56
N VAL A 321 11.60 14.29 -23.10
CA VAL A 321 11.14 13.07 -22.41
C VAL A 321 11.64 11.88 -23.22
N ARG A 322 12.27 10.91 -22.56
CA ARG A 322 12.70 9.65 -23.19
C ARG A 322 12.28 8.45 -22.36
N ALA A 323 11.88 7.38 -23.05
CA ALA A 323 11.58 6.10 -22.39
C ALA A 323 12.81 5.54 -21.67
N LEU A 324 12.61 4.95 -20.51
CA LEU A 324 13.60 4.19 -19.76
C LEU A 324 13.24 2.69 -19.78
N PHE A 325 12.13 2.34 -19.13
CA PHE A 325 11.71 0.94 -18.93
C PHE A 325 10.19 0.80 -18.97
N ARG A 326 9.72 -0.32 -19.51
CA ARG A 326 8.35 -0.82 -19.26
C ARG A 326 8.39 -1.79 -18.09
N GLN A 327 7.40 -1.73 -17.23
CA GLN A 327 7.35 -2.58 -16.04
C GLN A 327 7.18 -4.07 -16.36
N ARG A 328 6.26 -4.38 -17.29
CA ARG A 328 5.92 -5.73 -17.74
C ARG A 328 5.77 -5.76 -19.27
N PRO A 329 6.87 -5.76 -20.03
CA PRO A 329 6.82 -5.66 -21.50
C PRO A 329 6.08 -6.83 -22.15
N ARG A 330 6.07 -8.04 -21.53
CA ARG A 330 5.31 -9.21 -22.03
C ARG A 330 3.82 -8.98 -22.13
N LEU A 331 3.27 -8.09 -21.31
CA LEU A 331 1.85 -7.75 -21.38
C LEU A 331 1.47 -6.87 -22.58
N ALA A 332 2.43 -6.40 -23.36
CA ALA A 332 2.15 -5.61 -24.56
C ALA A 332 1.34 -6.37 -25.62
N GLU A 333 1.41 -7.70 -25.63
CA GLU A 333 0.69 -8.57 -26.56
C GLU A 333 -0.66 -9.06 -25.98
N VAL A 334 -0.92 -8.80 -24.70
CA VAL A 334 -2.17 -9.20 -24.03
C VAL A 334 -3.20 -8.09 -24.17
N PRO A 335 -4.44 -8.41 -24.63
CA PRO A 335 -5.50 -7.42 -24.77
C PRO A 335 -6.08 -7.04 -23.40
N LEU A 336 -5.44 -6.08 -22.74
CA LEU A 336 -5.86 -5.54 -21.44
C LEU A 336 -7.15 -4.71 -21.59
N GLN A 337 -7.96 -4.69 -20.52
CA GLN A 337 -9.24 -4.02 -20.51
C GLN A 337 -9.17 -2.69 -19.73
N PRO A 338 -9.93 -1.66 -20.11
CA PRO A 338 -10.01 -0.42 -19.37
C PRO A 338 -10.49 -0.61 -17.92
N LEU A 339 -9.89 0.13 -17.01
CA LEU A 339 -10.35 0.29 -15.63
C LEU A 339 -11.17 1.57 -15.55
N THR A 340 -12.48 1.44 -15.63
CA THR A 340 -13.40 2.57 -15.73
C THR A 340 -13.81 3.04 -14.34
N PRO A 341 -13.59 4.32 -13.97
CA PRO A 341 -14.14 4.90 -12.76
C PRO A 341 -15.68 4.85 -12.78
N VAL A 342 -16.27 4.48 -11.66
CA VAL A 342 -17.73 4.43 -11.48
C VAL A 342 -18.12 5.12 -10.18
N SER A 343 -19.35 5.66 -10.17
CA SER A 343 -19.93 6.28 -8.99
C SER A 343 -21.41 5.92 -8.88
N PHE A 344 -21.87 5.66 -7.67
CA PHE A 344 -23.25 5.30 -7.38
C PHE A 344 -23.63 5.67 -5.95
N ALA A 345 -24.92 5.82 -5.67
CA ALA A 345 -25.38 6.11 -4.33
C ALA A 345 -25.50 4.82 -3.49
N ALA A 346 -25.02 4.86 -2.24
CA ALA A 346 -25.38 3.88 -1.24
C ALA A 346 -26.88 3.99 -0.89
N ARG A 347 -27.45 2.98 -0.24
CA ARG A 347 -28.84 2.95 0.21
C ARG A 347 -29.24 4.09 1.15
N ASP A 348 -28.25 4.66 1.86
CA ASP A 348 -28.44 5.82 2.75
C ASP A 348 -28.11 7.17 2.08
N GLY A 349 -27.84 7.15 0.76
CA GLY A 349 -27.59 8.33 -0.05
C GLY A 349 -26.13 8.80 -0.11
N LEU A 350 -25.19 8.14 0.60
CA LEU A 350 -23.78 8.47 0.49
C LEU A 350 -23.28 8.15 -0.93
N GLN A 351 -22.56 9.10 -1.55
CA GLN A 351 -21.94 8.87 -2.86
C GLN A 351 -20.74 7.95 -2.71
N LEU A 352 -20.80 6.77 -3.34
CA LEU A 352 -19.72 5.80 -3.40
C LEU A 352 -18.98 5.90 -4.72
N HIS A 353 -17.72 5.46 -4.69
CA HIS A 353 -16.81 5.46 -5.82
C HIS A 353 -16.20 4.07 -6.01
N GLY A 354 -15.72 3.78 -7.20
CA GLY A 354 -15.08 2.51 -7.48
C GLY A 354 -14.53 2.42 -8.89
N TYR A 355 -14.12 1.22 -9.25
CA TYR A 355 -13.59 0.93 -10.58
C TYR A 355 -14.21 -0.34 -11.12
N LEU A 356 -14.56 -0.32 -12.41
CA LEU A 356 -15.16 -1.43 -13.13
C LEU A 356 -14.28 -1.83 -14.31
N THR A 357 -14.02 -3.12 -14.44
CA THR A 357 -13.46 -3.72 -15.66
C THR A 357 -14.45 -4.73 -16.23
N VAL A 358 -14.71 -4.65 -17.54
CA VAL A 358 -15.59 -5.58 -18.26
C VAL A 358 -14.75 -6.42 -19.23
N PRO A 359 -14.98 -7.74 -19.35
CA PRO A 359 -14.24 -8.59 -20.29
C PRO A 359 -14.36 -8.10 -21.74
N LYS A 360 -13.34 -8.35 -22.55
CA LYS A 360 -13.29 -7.95 -23.97
C LYS A 360 -14.50 -8.41 -24.78
N ALA A 361 -15.01 -9.60 -24.50
CA ALA A 361 -16.19 -10.13 -25.17
C ALA A 361 -17.46 -9.30 -24.91
N GLY A 362 -17.43 -8.44 -23.87
CA GLY A 362 -18.61 -7.70 -23.43
C GLY A 362 -19.72 -8.64 -22.99
N GLY A 363 -20.93 -8.13 -22.95
CA GLY A 363 -22.12 -8.90 -22.65
C GLY A 363 -22.97 -8.27 -21.55
N ALA A 364 -24.18 -8.80 -21.37
CA ALA A 364 -25.05 -8.49 -20.25
C ALA A 364 -25.10 -9.70 -19.30
N ALA A 365 -25.41 -9.45 -18.03
CA ALA A 365 -25.51 -10.46 -17.01
C ALA A 365 -24.28 -11.38 -16.91
N LEU A 366 -23.09 -10.75 -16.84
CA LEU A 366 -21.81 -11.44 -16.69
C LEU A 366 -21.65 -12.01 -15.27
N PRO A 367 -20.85 -13.06 -15.08
CA PRO A 367 -20.37 -13.38 -13.73
C PRO A 367 -19.55 -12.19 -13.20
N LEU A 368 -19.79 -11.82 -11.94
CA LEU A 368 -19.13 -10.67 -11.29
C LEU A 368 -18.20 -11.16 -10.19
N VAL A 369 -17.01 -10.59 -10.14
CA VAL A 369 -16.14 -10.68 -8.97
C VAL A 369 -16.03 -9.28 -8.33
N LEU A 370 -16.47 -9.19 -7.09
CA LEU A 370 -16.29 -8.01 -6.25
C LEU A 370 -14.92 -8.08 -5.57
N LEU A 371 -14.10 -7.06 -5.73
CA LEU A 371 -12.84 -6.91 -5.01
C LEU A 371 -13.02 -5.92 -3.87
N ILE A 372 -12.53 -6.28 -2.67
CA ILE A 372 -12.61 -5.42 -1.49
C ILE A 372 -11.19 -5.17 -0.98
N HIS A 373 -10.76 -3.91 -1.04
CA HIS A 373 -9.42 -3.53 -0.56
C HIS A 373 -9.28 -3.65 0.95
N GLY A 374 -8.03 -3.84 1.40
CA GLY A 374 -7.67 -3.84 2.82
C GLY A 374 -7.53 -2.43 3.41
N GLY A 375 -7.16 -2.37 4.67
CA GLY A 375 -6.93 -1.14 5.41
C GLY A 375 -7.71 -1.09 6.72
N PRO A 376 -8.96 -0.57 6.80
CA PRO A 376 -9.85 -0.06 5.74
C PRO A 376 -9.54 1.36 5.23
N TYR A 377 -8.77 2.14 5.98
CA TYR A 377 -8.40 3.53 5.66
C TYR A 377 -7.33 3.58 4.56
N SER A 378 -7.67 3.02 3.40
CA SER A 378 -6.91 2.94 2.17
C SER A 378 -7.86 3.18 0.98
N ARG A 379 -7.49 2.81 -0.24
CA ARG A 379 -8.38 2.87 -1.40
C ARG A 379 -7.84 2.08 -2.57
N ASP A 380 -8.72 1.69 -3.49
CA ASP A 380 -8.36 1.32 -4.85
C ASP A 380 -8.05 2.56 -5.68
N LEU A 381 -7.06 2.45 -6.56
CA LEU A 381 -6.55 3.51 -7.42
C LEU A 381 -6.74 3.14 -8.89
N TRP A 382 -6.84 4.14 -9.76
CA TRP A 382 -6.82 3.92 -11.19
C TRP A 382 -5.42 3.58 -11.70
N GLY A 383 -5.34 2.62 -12.61
CA GLY A 383 -4.10 2.21 -13.24
C GLY A 383 -4.12 0.74 -13.65
N PHE A 384 -2.94 0.17 -13.88
CA PHE A 384 -2.82 -1.26 -14.13
C PHE A 384 -3.01 -2.03 -12.81
N GLU A 385 -4.12 -2.74 -12.71
CA GLU A 385 -4.41 -3.62 -11.57
C GLU A 385 -4.42 -5.07 -12.07
N PRO A 386 -3.42 -5.90 -11.66
CA PRO A 386 -3.26 -7.27 -12.14
C PRO A 386 -4.50 -8.15 -11.93
N THR A 387 -5.18 -8.01 -10.79
CA THR A 387 -6.37 -8.81 -10.44
C THR A 387 -7.55 -8.49 -11.33
N HIS A 388 -7.79 -7.20 -11.62
CA HIS A 388 -8.79 -6.77 -12.58
C HIS A 388 -8.53 -7.34 -13.97
N GLN A 389 -7.28 -7.25 -14.43
CA GLN A 389 -6.90 -7.72 -15.76
C GLN A 389 -6.99 -9.26 -15.88
N TRP A 390 -6.52 -9.97 -14.87
CA TRP A 390 -6.61 -11.42 -14.80
C TRP A 390 -8.06 -11.90 -14.84
N LEU A 391 -8.90 -11.39 -13.95
CA LEU A 391 -10.30 -11.83 -13.85
C LEU A 391 -11.11 -11.44 -15.11
N ALA A 392 -10.88 -10.24 -15.65
CA ALA A 392 -11.52 -9.85 -16.92
C ALA A 392 -11.08 -10.74 -18.10
N ASN A 393 -9.82 -11.19 -18.12
CA ASN A 393 -9.33 -12.14 -19.10
C ASN A 393 -10.03 -13.52 -18.96
N ARG A 394 -10.42 -13.89 -17.75
CA ARG A 394 -11.18 -15.13 -17.45
C ARG A 394 -12.68 -15.02 -17.69
N GLY A 395 -13.16 -13.84 -18.12
CA GLY A 395 -14.56 -13.62 -18.52
C GLY A 395 -15.44 -13.03 -17.42
N TYR A 396 -14.87 -12.52 -16.34
CA TYR A 396 -15.63 -11.87 -15.27
C TYR A 396 -15.72 -10.36 -15.47
N ALA A 397 -16.87 -9.77 -15.16
CA ALA A 397 -16.92 -8.38 -14.78
C ALA A 397 -16.25 -8.24 -13.40
N VAL A 398 -15.45 -7.21 -13.18
CA VAL A 398 -14.70 -6.99 -11.94
C VAL A 398 -15.03 -5.61 -11.40
N LEU A 399 -15.52 -5.54 -10.19
CA LEU A 399 -15.88 -4.30 -9.50
C LEU A 399 -15.06 -4.14 -8.23
N SER A 400 -14.31 -3.05 -8.12
CA SER A 400 -13.74 -2.57 -6.84
C SER A 400 -14.59 -1.44 -6.31
N VAL A 401 -14.93 -1.48 -5.02
CA VAL A 401 -15.71 -0.44 -4.34
C VAL A 401 -14.84 0.25 -3.30
N ASN A 402 -14.64 1.54 -3.45
CA ASN A 402 -14.13 2.41 -2.39
C ASN A 402 -15.30 2.72 -1.45
N TYR A 403 -15.52 1.84 -0.47
CA TYR A 403 -16.56 1.96 0.54
C TYR A 403 -16.25 3.09 1.52
N ARG A 404 -17.24 3.56 2.31
CA ARG A 404 -16.98 4.56 3.36
C ARG A 404 -15.81 4.15 4.24
N GLY A 405 -14.96 5.09 4.61
CA GLY A 405 -13.67 4.84 5.25
C GLY A 405 -12.49 4.87 4.28
N SER A 406 -12.71 4.70 2.96
CA SER A 406 -11.65 4.84 1.97
C SER A 406 -11.11 6.27 1.94
N THR A 407 -9.78 6.40 1.78
CA THR A 407 -9.09 7.70 1.73
C THR A 407 -9.25 8.39 0.37
N GLY A 408 -8.99 9.70 0.31
CA GLY A 408 -9.00 10.47 -0.94
C GLY A 408 -10.36 11.06 -1.33
N TYR A 409 -11.36 10.95 -0.46
CA TYR A 409 -12.71 11.49 -0.66
C TYR A 409 -13.13 12.47 0.45
N GLY A 410 -12.17 13.02 1.18
CA GLY A 410 -12.38 13.91 2.31
C GLY A 410 -12.53 13.16 3.64
N LYS A 411 -12.33 13.89 4.76
CA LYS A 411 -12.38 13.28 6.09
C LYS A 411 -13.78 12.85 6.52
N ALA A 412 -14.83 13.50 6.01
CA ALA A 412 -16.21 13.10 6.29
C ALA A 412 -16.52 11.71 5.74
N PHE A 413 -15.95 11.35 4.57
CA PHE A 413 -16.08 10.02 4.00
C PHE A 413 -15.32 8.96 4.83
N ILE A 414 -14.15 9.33 5.39
CA ILE A 414 -13.40 8.47 6.31
C ILE A 414 -14.19 8.27 7.61
N ALA A 415 -14.64 9.34 8.24
CA ALA A 415 -15.37 9.29 9.51
C ALA A 415 -16.73 8.58 9.40
N ALA A 416 -17.33 8.52 8.20
CA ALA A 416 -18.56 7.76 7.96
C ALA A 416 -18.40 6.24 8.22
N ALA A 417 -17.17 5.75 8.38
CA ALA A 417 -16.84 4.36 8.70
C ALA A 417 -16.69 4.11 10.21
N ASP A 418 -16.69 5.14 11.05
CA ASP A 418 -16.50 4.98 12.49
C ASP A 418 -17.64 4.15 13.09
N HIS A 419 -17.27 3.06 13.79
CA HIS A 419 -18.19 2.03 14.33
C HIS A 419 -19.04 1.29 13.27
N GLU A 420 -18.65 1.34 11.99
CA GLU A 420 -19.43 0.75 10.90
C GLU A 420 -18.76 -0.50 10.27
N TRP A 421 -17.73 -1.05 10.88
CA TRP A 421 -17.22 -2.35 10.46
C TRP A 421 -18.30 -3.42 10.54
N GLY A 422 -18.53 -4.16 9.44
CA GLY A 422 -19.63 -5.11 9.32
C GLY A 422 -21.04 -4.49 9.37
N GLY A 423 -21.13 -3.17 9.41
CA GLY A 423 -22.35 -2.37 9.32
C GLY A 423 -22.47 -1.71 7.94
N LYS A 424 -22.57 -0.37 7.90
CA LYS A 424 -22.74 0.39 6.66
C LYS A 424 -21.57 0.21 5.67
N MET A 425 -20.36 -0.04 6.15
CA MET A 425 -19.23 -0.38 5.27
C MET A 425 -19.51 -1.67 4.48
N GLN A 426 -20.15 -2.66 5.11
CA GLN A 426 -20.60 -3.87 4.42
C GLN A 426 -21.78 -3.59 3.48
N ASP A 427 -22.70 -2.72 3.89
CA ASP A 427 -23.81 -2.29 3.04
C ASP A 427 -23.31 -1.62 1.75
N ASP A 428 -22.27 -0.80 1.81
CA ASP A 428 -21.68 -0.12 0.66
C ASP A 428 -21.19 -1.10 -0.41
N VAL A 429 -20.52 -2.18 -0.01
CA VAL A 429 -20.03 -3.18 -0.97
C VAL A 429 -21.17 -3.98 -1.59
N ILE A 430 -22.25 -4.26 -0.81
CA ILE A 430 -23.47 -4.89 -1.34
C ILE A 430 -24.20 -3.95 -2.29
N ASP A 431 -24.26 -2.65 -1.99
CA ASP A 431 -24.88 -1.65 -2.87
C ASP A 431 -24.13 -1.54 -4.20
N GLY A 432 -22.80 -1.71 -4.20
CA GLY A 432 -22.01 -1.82 -5.42
C GLY A 432 -22.40 -3.03 -6.28
N VAL A 433 -22.62 -4.19 -5.66
CA VAL A 433 -23.12 -5.39 -6.35
C VAL A 433 -24.50 -5.13 -6.94
N ASN A 434 -25.42 -4.58 -6.14
CA ASN A 434 -26.78 -4.26 -6.58
C ASN A 434 -26.80 -3.23 -7.71
N TRP A 435 -25.91 -2.24 -7.67
CA TRP A 435 -25.73 -1.28 -8.75
C TRP A 435 -25.30 -1.99 -10.05
N ALA A 436 -24.32 -2.90 -10.01
CA ALA A 436 -23.86 -3.64 -11.18
C ALA A 436 -24.97 -4.55 -11.77
N ILE A 437 -25.76 -5.21 -10.92
CA ILE A 437 -26.94 -6.00 -11.31
C ILE A 437 -28.00 -5.10 -11.95
N GLY A 438 -28.34 -3.98 -11.29
CA GLY A 438 -29.33 -3.02 -11.77
C GLY A 438 -28.96 -2.36 -13.11
N LYS A 439 -27.65 -2.25 -13.41
CA LYS A 439 -27.14 -1.82 -14.73
C LYS A 439 -27.14 -2.93 -15.77
N GLY A 440 -27.53 -4.15 -15.44
CA GLY A 440 -27.50 -5.30 -16.34
C GLY A 440 -26.09 -5.83 -16.64
N ILE A 441 -25.08 -5.39 -15.88
CA ILE A 441 -23.68 -5.83 -16.04
C ILE A 441 -23.52 -7.22 -15.44
N ALA A 442 -24.02 -7.43 -14.22
CA ALA A 442 -23.84 -8.65 -13.44
C ALA A 442 -25.07 -9.57 -13.42
N ASP A 443 -24.85 -10.89 -13.45
CA ASP A 443 -25.85 -11.91 -13.13
C ASP A 443 -25.91 -12.08 -11.59
N ALA A 444 -27.05 -11.79 -11.00
CA ALA A 444 -27.26 -11.89 -9.55
C ALA A 444 -26.98 -13.30 -8.96
N ARG A 445 -26.99 -14.35 -9.78
CA ARG A 445 -26.72 -15.72 -9.35
C ARG A 445 -25.24 -16.11 -9.41
N ARG A 446 -24.40 -15.26 -10.02
CA ARG A 446 -22.98 -15.53 -10.30
C ARG A 446 -22.10 -14.38 -9.81
N VAL A 447 -22.23 -14.06 -8.52
CA VAL A 447 -21.43 -13.03 -7.85
C VAL A 447 -20.47 -13.71 -6.87
N GLY A 448 -19.17 -13.51 -7.05
CA GLY A 448 -18.13 -13.90 -6.09
C GLY A 448 -17.52 -12.67 -5.43
N VAL A 449 -16.86 -12.87 -4.30
CA VAL A 449 -16.14 -11.81 -3.60
C VAL A 449 -14.71 -12.27 -3.26
N ILE A 450 -13.74 -11.38 -3.45
CA ILE A 450 -12.34 -11.55 -3.03
C ILE A 450 -11.98 -10.37 -2.15
N GLY A 451 -11.39 -10.65 -0.99
CA GLY A 451 -10.88 -9.60 -0.11
C GLY A 451 -9.63 -10.01 0.66
N SER A 452 -8.80 -9.03 1.01
CA SER A 452 -7.59 -9.24 1.78
C SER A 452 -7.55 -8.35 3.01
N SER A 453 -7.06 -8.86 4.14
CA SER A 453 -6.96 -8.10 5.39
C SER A 453 -8.35 -7.62 5.87
N TYR A 454 -8.58 -6.30 5.98
CA TYR A 454 -9.93 -5.79 6.20
C TYR A 454 -10.90 -6.27 5.08
N GLY A 455 -10.45 -6.29 3.81
CA GLY A 455 -11.26 -6.85 2.72
C GLY A 455 -11.59 -8.32 2.93
N GLY A 456 -10.68 -9.10 3.52
CA GLY A 456 -10.92 -10.48 3.96
C GLY A 456 -11.96 -10.56 5.07
N TYR A 457 -11.87 -9.69 6.08
CA TYR A 457 -12.93 -9.52 7.08
C TYR A 457 -14.30 -9.24 6.44
N SER A 458 -14.35 -8.32 5.46
CA SER A 458 -15.58 -8.00 4.75
C SER A 458 -16.09 -9.18 3.91
N ALA A 459 -15.19 -9.95 3.28
CA ALA A 459 -15.55 -11.18 2.56
C ALA A 459 -16.10 -12.27 3.51
N LEU A 460 -15.50 -12.44 4.70
CA LEU A 460 -16.03 -13.33 5.74
C LEU A 460 -17.36 -12.81 6.32
N THR A 461 -17.52 -11.49 6.44
CA THR A 461 -18.79 -10.87 6.81
C THR A 461 -19.86 -11.13 5.74
N ALA A 462 -19.51 -11.05 4.47
CA ALA A 462 -20.40 -11.43 3.37
C ALA A 462 -20.85 -12.89 3.46
N LEU A 463 -19.92 -13.81 3.77
CA LEU A 463 -20.19 -15.23 3.97
C LEU A 463 -21.19 -15.49 5.10
N THR A 464 -21.11 -14.70 6.20
CA THR A 464 -21.82 -14.98 7.45
C THR A 464 -23.03 -14.09 7.69
N ARG A 465 -23.13 -12.92 7.04
CA ARG A 465 -24.26 -11.98 7.24
C ARG A 465 -25.16 -11.83 6.01
N THR A 466 -24.60 -11.94 4.80
CA THR A 466 -25.33 -11.80 3.52
C THR A 466 -24.99 -12.94 2.54
N PRO A 467 -25.04 -14.23 2.98
CA PRO A 467 -24.62 -15.36 2.16
C PRO A 467 -25.47 -15.57 0.91
N GLU A 468 -26.67 -15.01 0.86
CA GLU A 468 -27.57 -15.07 -0.28
C GLU A 468 -27.10 -14.26 -1.50
N VAL A 469 -26.27 -13.24 -1.28
CA VAL A 469 -25.77 -12.35 -2.36
C VAL A 469 -24.67 -13.02 -3.18
N PHE A 470 -23.85 -13.87 -2.53
CA PHE A 470 -22.65 -14.41 -3.14
C PHE A 470 -22.77 -15.91 -3.43
N ALA A 471 -22.23 -16.34 -4.56
CA ALA A 471 -22.11 -17.75 -4.91
C ALA A 471 -20.88 -18.41 -4.26
N CYS A 472 -19.81 -17.66 -4.05
CA CYS A 472 -18.58 -18.12 -3.40
C CYS A 472 -17.77 -16.94 -2.81
N VAL A 473 -16.86 -17.24 -1.89
CA VAL A 473 -16.04 -16.28 -1.15
C VAL A 473 -14.57 -16.68 -1.23
N VAL A 474 -13.69 -15.70 -1.45
CA VAL A 474 -12.23 -15.86 -1.34
C VAL A 474 -11.72 -14.88 -0.31
N ASP A 475 -11.14 -15.41 0.75
CA ASP A 475 -10.56 -14.69 1.87
C ASP A 475 -9.05 -14.84 1.90
N LEU A 476 -8.33 -13.72 1.93
CA LEU A 476 -6.89 -13.69 2.15
C LEU A 476 -6.63 -13.02 3.51
N PHE A 477 -6.12 -13.83 4.45
CA PHE A 477 -5.73 -13.36 5.79
C PHE A 477 -6.72 -12.37 6.42
N GLY A 478 -8.02 -12.70 6.37
CA GLY A 478 -9.10 -11.90 6.93
C GLY A 478 -9.26 -12.10 8.44
N ILE A 479 -9.88 -11.11 9.09
CA ILE A 479 -10.14 -11.12 10.52
C ILE A 479 -11.45 -11.88 10.78
N ALA A 480 -11.38 -12.97 11.54
CA ALA A 480 -12.55 -13.77 11.91
C ALA A 480 -13.24 -13.25 13.18
N ASP A 481 -12.44 -12.75 14.14
CA ASP A 481 -12.92 -12.24 15.43
C ASP A 481 -12.19 -10.93 15.81
N LEU A 482 -12.95 -9.84 15.88
CA LEU A 482 -12.42 -8.51 16.20
C LEU A 482 -11.84 -8.40 17.61
N LEU A 483 -12.32 -9.19 18.59
CA LEU A 483 -11.75 -9.18 19.94
C LEU A 483 -10.35 -9.78 19.96
N THR A 484 -10.14 -10.91 19.28
CA THR A 484 -8.83 -11.53 19.23
C THR A 484 -7.86 -10.73 18.36
N PHE A 485 -8.35 -10.14 17.27
CA PHE A 485 -7.56 -9.21 16.46
C PHE A 485 -7.07 -8.02 17.30
N MET A 486 -7.96 -7.33 18.03
CA MET A 486 -7.59 -6.19 18.88
C MET A 486 -6.65 -6.58 20.03
N ALA A 487 -6.67 -7.83 20.48
CA ALA A 487 -5.77 -8.36 21.51
C ALA A 487 -4.38 -8.75 20.96
N ALA A 488 -4.28 -9.00 19.65
CA ALA A 488 -3.07 -9.51 18.99
C ALA A 488 -2.38 -8.47 18.08
N ILE A 489 -2.71 -7.17 18.22
CA ILE A 489 -2.10 -6.13 17.40
C ILE A 489 -0.57 -6.12 17.50
N PRO A 490 0.15 -5.82 16.40
CA PRO A 490 1.60 -5.68 16.44
C PRO A 490 2.06 -4.63 17.47
N ALA A 491 3.19 -4.88 18.13
CA ALA A 491 3.74 -3.94 19.12
C ALA A 491 3.95 -2.53 18.55
N THR A 492 4.29 -2.40 17.27
CA THR A 492 4.46 -1.13 16.56
C THR A 492 3.17 -0.30 16.45
N TRP A 493 1.98 -0.90 16.64
CA TRP A 493 0.70 -0.19 16.60
C TRP A 493 0.26 0.36 17.96
N THR A 494 0.96 0.02 19.02
CA THR A 494 0.62 0.44 20.40
C THR A 494 0.51 1.95 20.53
N SER A 495 1.39 2.71 19.86
CA SER A 495 1.44 4.17 19.95
C SER A 495 0.22 4.90 19.36
N TRP A 496 -0.60 4.23 18.55
CA TRP A 496 -1.82 4.79 17.93
C TRP A 496 -3.06 3.91 18.17
N PHE A 497 -3.00 3.02 19.15
CA PHE A 497 -4.09 2.12 19.49
C PHE A 497 -5.36 2.87 19.96
N SER A 498 -5.21 4.08 20.54
CA SER A 498 -6.34 4.94 20.90
C SER A 498 -7.23 5.29 19.70
N VAL A 499 -6.66 5.49 18.51
CA VAL A 499 -7.41 5.72 17.27
C VAL A 499 -8.26 4.49 16.90
N TRP A 500 -7.69 3.29 17.02
CA TRP A 500 -8.45 2.04 16.80
C TRP A 500 -9.64 1.91 17.73
N LYS A 501 -9.46 2.23 19.04
CA LYS A 501 -10.55 2.22 20.01
C LYS A 501 -11.67 3.19 19.63
N GLN A 502 -11.32 4.39 19.19
CA GLN A 502 -12.30 5.40 18.78
C GLN A 502 -13.07 4.99 17.53
N ARG A 503 -12.43 4.32 16.57
CA ARG A 503 -13.04 3.99 15.29
C ARG A 503 -13.74 2.64 15.26
N LEU A 504 -13.19 1.65 15.95
CA LEU A 504 -13.69 0.28 15.92
C LEU A 504 -14.49 -0.08 17.18
N GLY A 505 -14.08 0.44 18.34
CA GLY A 505 -14.68 0.15 19.65
C GLY A 505 -13.64 -0.25 20.69
N ASP A 506 -13.87 0.07 21.95
CA ASP A 506 -12.91 -0.16 23.04
C ASP A 506 -13.10 -1.55 23.68
N PRO A 507 -12.17 -2.52 23.45
CA PRO A 507 -12.23 -3.84 24.08
C PRO A 507 -12.09 -3.79 25.61
N GLY A 508 -11.65 -2.67 26.18
CA GLY A 508 -11.56 -2.45 27.63
C GLY A 508 -12.91 -2.33 28.31
N THR A 509 -13.96 -1.97 27.57
CA THR A 509 -15.32 -1.79 28.09
C THR A 509 -16.20 -3.00 27.80
N GLU A 510 -17.26 -3.23 28.63
CA GLU A 510 -18.22 -4.30 28.37
C GLU A 510 -19.01 -4.04 27.08
N ALA A 511 -19.47 -2.80 26.89
CA ALA A 511 -20.21 -2.40 25.68
C ALA A 511 -19.34 -2.55 24.42
N GLY A 512 -18.07 -2.13 24.47
CA GLY A 512 -17.14 -2.30 23.35
C GLY A 512 -16.87 -3.76 23.01
N ARG A 513 -16.68 -4.63 24.02
CA ARG A 513 -16.54 -6.08 23.79
C ARG A 513 -17.81 -6.71 23.19
N ALA A 514 -18.98 -6.30 23.64
CA ALA A 514 -20.25 -6.78 23.08
C ALA A 514 -20.40 -6.34 21.62
N PHE A 515 -20.07 -5.09 21.30
CA PHE A 515 -20.09 -4.55 19.95
C PHE A 515 -19.10 -5.28 19.04
N LEU A 516 -17.83 -5.42 19.44
CA LEU A 516 -16.80 -6.13 18.66
C LEU A 516 -17.20 -7.59 18.37
N ARG A 517 -17.80 -8.28 19.37
CA ARG A 517 -18.29 -9.65 19.20
C ARG A 517 -19.44 -9.70 18.18
N GLU A 518 -20.40 -8.78 18.30
CA GLU A 518 -21.54 -8.70 17.36
C GLU A 518 -21.06 -8.47 15.92
N ARG A 519 -20.01 -7.67 15.74
CA ARG A 519 -19.44 -7.37 14.43
C ARG A 519 -18.46 -8.43 13.90
N SER A 520 -18.10 -9.43 14.68
CA SER A 520 -17.18 -10.49 14.27
C SER A 520 -17.86 -11.52 13.36
N PRO A 521 -17.31 -11.85 12.18
CA PRO A 521 -17.85 -12.88 11.28
C PRO A 521 -18.08 -14.23 11.98
N LEU A 522 -17.15 -14.65 12.82
CA LEU A 522 -17.22 -15.93 13.54
C LEU A 522 -18.45 -16.05 14.44
N THR A 523 -18.97 -14.94 14.95
CA THR A 523 -20.20 -14.92 15.77
C THR A 523 -21.44 -15.34 14.98
N HIS A 524 -21.45 -15.12 13.66
CA HIS A 524 -22.57 -15.43 12.77
C HIS A 524 -22.31 -16.64 11.88
N ILE A 525 -21.39 -17.50 12.27
CA ILE A 525 -20.96 -18.68 11.50
C ILE A 525 -22.11 -19.65 11.17
N ASP A 526 -23.18 -19.64 11.97
CA ASP A 526 -24.38 -20.44 11.76
C ASP A 526 -25.14 -20.11 10.46
N ARG A 527 -24.91 -18.94 9.89
CA ARG A 527 -25.51 -18.50 8.61
C ARG A 527 -24.67 -18.83 7.39
N ALA A 528 -23.39 -19.21 7.59
CA ALA A 528 -22.49 -19.56 6.47
C ALA A 528 -23.01 -20.78 5.70
N MET A 529 -23.13 -20.63 4.38
CA MET A 529 -23.65 -21.70 3.52
C MET A 529 -22.96 -21.78 2.14
N ARG A 530 -22.03 -20.87 1.88
CA ARG A 530 -21.36 -20.78 0.57
C ARG A 530 -19.94 -21.33 0.62
N PRO A 531 -19.47 -21.95 -0.46
CA PRO A 531 -18.08 -22.38 -0.54
C PRO A 531 -17.11 -21.22 -0.34
N VAL A 532 -16.02 -21.48 0.39
CA VAL A 532 -15.02 -20.47 0.70
C VAL A 532 -13.61 -21.02 0.48
N LEU A 533 -12.75 -20.18 -0.10
CA LEU A 533 -11.29 -20.35 -0.16
C LEU A 533 -10.66 -19.39 0.84
N ILE A 534 -9.90 -19.92 1.80
CA ILE A 534 -9.14 -19.14 2.79
C ILE A 534 -7.65 -19.35 2.52
N ALA A 535 -6.87 -18.26 2.46
CA ALA A 535 -5.44 -18.32 2.25
C ALA A 535 -4.69 -17.48 3.31
N GLN A 536 -3.59 -18.03 3.86
CA GLN A 536 -2.87 -17.42 4.98
C GLN A 536 -1.35 -17.60 4.87
N GLY A 537 -0.60 -16.51 5.12
CA GLY A 537 0.84 -16.56 5.38
C GLY A 537 1.11 -16.91 6.85
N LEU A 538 1.99 -17.89 7.12
CA LEU A 538 2.24 -18.34 8.49
C LEU A 538 3.09 -17.36 9.31
N GLN A 539 3.74 -16.40 8.68
CA GLN A 539 4.53 -15.35 9.33
C GLN A 539 3.75 -14.04 9.51
N ASP A 540 2.44 -14.04 9.27
CA ASP A 540 1.61 -12.85 9.37
C ASP A 540 1.54 -12.33 10.81
N VAL A 541 2.12 -11.13 11.01
CA VAL A 541 2.17 -10.44 12.32
C VAL A 541 1.00 -9.45 12.51
N ARG A 542 0.22 -9.17 11.46
CA ARG A 542 -0.91 -8.22 11.49
C ARG A 542 -2.23 -8.92 11.77
N VAL A 543 -2.53 -9.96 10.98
CA VAL A 543 -3.67 -10.84 11.17
C VAL A 543 -3.12 -12.24 11.36
N THR A 544 -3.05 -12.67 12.61
CA THR A 544 -2.37 -13.93 12.95
C THR A 544 -3.02 -15.15 12.29
N PRO A 545 -2.26 -16.19 11.93
CA PRO A 545 -2.81 -17.40 11.31
C PRO A 545 -3.95 -18.05 12.10
N ALA A 546 -4.02 -17.80 13.40
CA ALA A 546 -5.10 -18.29 14.25
C ALA A 546 -6.49 -17.76 13.85
N GLU A 547 -6.57 -16.58 13.18
CA GLU A 547 -7.84 -16.05 12.68
C GLU A 547 -8.40 -16.94 11.56
N SER A 548 -7.60 -17.22 10.54
CA SER A 548 -7.96 -18.10 9.42
C SER A 548 -8.22 -19.52 9.87
N GLU A 549 -7.38 -20.08 10.76
CA GLU A 549 -7.55 -21.45 11.27
C GLU A 549 -8.87 -21.62 12.04
N ARG A 550 -9.22 -20.66 12.91
CA ARG A 550 -10.49 -20.71 13.65
C ARG A 550 -11.69 -20.66 12.71
N MET A 551 -11.66 -19.77 11.72
CA MET A 551 -12.73 -19.67 10.74
C MET A 551 -12.88 -20.95 9.92
N ALA A 552 -11.78 -21.47 9.39
CA ALA A 552 -11.77 -22.70 8.60
C ALA A 552 -12.34 -23.91 9.39
N ARG A 553 -11.91 -24.10 10.65
CA ARG A 553 -12.41 -25.17 11.51
C ARG A 553 -13.91 -25.02 11.85
N ALA A 554 -14.35 -23.78 12.10
CA ALA A 554 -15.76 -23.52 12.39
C ALA A 554 -16.66 -23.81 11.17
N LEU A 555 -16.21 -23.48 9.96
CA LEU A 555 -16.89 -23.81 8.71
C LEU A 555 -16.94 -25.32 8.44
N GLU A 556 -15.80 -26.01 8.60
CA GLU A 556 -15.72 -27.46 8.45
C GLU A 556 -16.68 -28.19 9.39
N ALA A 557 -16.71 -27.79 10.68
CA ALA A 557 -17.60 -28.38 11.68
C ALA A 557 -19.09 -28.23 11.33
N ARG A 558 -19.43 -27.28 10.45
CA ARG A 558 -20.80 -27.06 9.95
C ARG A 558 -21.06 -27.71 8.60
N GLY A 559 -20.07 -28.39 8.04
CA GLY A 559 -20.19 -29.01 6.71
C GLY A 559 -20.23 -28.00 5.55
N VAL A 560 -19.77 -26.75 5.76
CA VAL A 560 -19.61 -25.77 4.70
C VAL A 560 -18.37 -26.15 3.88
N PRO A 561 -18.42 -26.19 2.54
CA PRO A 561 -17.26 -26.49 1.72
C PRO A 561 -16.16 -25.43 1.93
N VAL A 562 -15.04 -25.79 2.54
CA VAL A 562 -13.91 -24.91 2.82
C VAL A 562 -12.64 -25.47 2.18
N THR A 563 -11.93 -24.61 1.47
CA THR A 563 -10.54 -24.85 1.05
C THR A 563 -9.66 -23.91 1.87
N TYR A 564 -8.75 -24.47 2.70
CA TYR A 564 -7.82 -23.67 3.48
C TYR A 564 -6.39 -24.00 3.09
N VAL A 565 -5.66 -22.97 2.67
CA VAL A 565 -4.28 -23.08 2.21
C VAL A 565 -3.37 -22.14 2.98
N THR A 566 -2.14 -22.58 3.25
CA THR A 566 -1.12 -21.80 3.97
C THR A 566 0.18 -21.75 3.20
N PHE A 567 0.99 -20.71 3.48
CA PHE A 567 2.32 -20.50 2.91
C PHE A 567 3.31 -20.23 4.04
N ALA A 568 4.31 -21.11 4.21
CA ALA A 568 5.18 -21.14 5.39
C ALA A 568 6.09 -19.90 5.52
N ASP A 569 6.50 -19.32 4.41
CA ASP A 569 7.46 -18.22 4.28
C ASP A 569 6.82 -16.91 3.80
N GLU A 570 5.52 -16.75 4.05
CA GLU A 570 4.79 -15.52 3.74
C GLU A 570 4.18 -14.92 5.01
N GLY A 571 4.14 -13.57 5.01
CA GLY A 571 3.49 -12.75 6.03
C GLY A 571 2.12 -12.27 5.59
N HIS A 572 1.85 -10.96 5.83
CA HIS A 572 0.60 -10.30 5.45
C HIS A 572 0.59 -9.93 3.96
N GLY A 573 0.72 -10.94 3.10
CA GLY A 573 0.79 -10.83 1.65
C GLY A 573 1.74 -11.87 1.04
N PHE A 574 1.48 -12.28 -0.20
CA PHE A 574 2.31 -13.27 -0.90
C PHE A 574 3.35 -12.56 -1.75
N VAL A 575 4.54 -12.35 -1.19
CA VAL A 575 5.65 -11.60 -1.81
C VAL A 575 6.43 -12.46 -2.79
N ARG A 576 6.60 -13.76 -2.51
CA ARG A 576 7.30 -14.67 -3.41
C ARG A 576 6.43 -15.02 -4.61
N GLN A 577 6.99 -14.87 -5.80
CA GLN A 577 6.28 -15.17 -7.06
C GLN A 577 5.71 -16.59 -7.10
N PRO A 578 6.43 -17.68 -6.72
CA PRO A 578 5.86 -19.02 -6.72
C PRO A 578 4.60 -19.15 -5.83
N ASN A 579 4.58 -18.50 -4.67
CA ASN A 579 3.43 -18.52 -3.77
C ASN A 579 2.23 -17.76 -4.36
N ARG A 580 2.48 -16.60 -5.01
CA ARG A 580 1.43 -15.86 -5.72
C ARG A 580 0.83 -16.66 -6.87
N LEU A 581 1.66 -17.31 -7.67
CA LEU A 581 1.19 -18.14 -8.79
C LEU A 581 0.37 -19.32 -8.27
N ALA A 582 0.85 -20.01 -7.25
CA ALA A 582 0.12 -21.14 -6.63
C ALA A 582 -1.24 -20.71 -6.08
N PHE A 583 -1.30 -19.59 -5.34
CA PHE A 583 -2.57 -19.07 -4.85
C PHE A 583 -3.52 -18.70 -5.99
N ASN A 584 -3.04 -17.98 -7.00
CA ASN A 584 -3.89 -17.54 -8.11
C ASN A 584 -4.42 -18.72 -8.95
N ALA A 585 -3.63 -19.78 -9.15
CA ALA A 585 -4.09 -20.99 -9.82
C ALA A 585 -5.24 -21.69 -9.05
N ILE A 586 -5.14 -21.76 -7.71
CA ILE A 586 -6.22 -22.29 -6.86
C ILE A 586 -7.45 -21.39 -6.93
N ALA A 587 -7.28 -20.08 -6.80
CA ALA A 587 -8.38 -19.13 -6.81
C ALA A 587 -9.09 -19.09 -8.18
N GLU A 588 -8.35 -19.21 -9.28
CA GLU A 588 -8.91 -19.30 -10.63
C GLU A 588 -9.80 -20.53 -10.79
N ALA A 589 -9.32 -21.69 -10.41
CA ALA A 589 -10.09 -22.91 -10.48
C ALA A 589 -11.34 -22.87 -9.58
N PHE A 590 -11.18 -22.33 -8.38
CA PHE A 590 -12.28 -22.14 -7.43
C PHE A 590 -13.37 -21.21 -8.00
N LEU A 591 -13.00 -20.06 -8.55
CA LEU A 591 -13.94 -19.12 -9.15
C LEU A 591 -14.62 -19.72 -10.39
N ALA A 592 -13.87 -20.37 -11.27
CA ALA A 592 -14.42 -21.02 -12.46
C ALA A 592 -15.47 -22.09 -12.10
N LYS A 593 -15.21 -22.88 -11.05
CA LYS A 593 -16.14 -23.91 -10.56
C LYS A 593 -17.47 -23.30 -10.09
N HIS A 594 -17.45 -22.16 -9.41
CA HIS A 594 -18.63 -21.60 -8.73
C HIS A 594 -19.34 -20.49 -9.51
N LEU A 595 -18.64 -19.78 -10.40
CA LEU A 595 -19.19 -18.66 -11.16
C LEU A 595 -19.32 -18.98 -12.66
N GLY A 596 -18.64 -20.03 -13.14
CA GLY A 596 -18.36 -20.23 -14.56
C GLY A 596 -17.27 -19.24 -15.01
N GLY A 597 -16.82 -19.34 -16.21
CA GLY A 597 -15.67 -18.59 -16.72
C GLY A 597 -14.59 -19.56 -17.19
N THR A 598 -13.48 -19.04 -17.67
CA THR A 598 -12.37 -19.88 -18.13
C THR A 598 -11.37 -20.10 -17.01
N CYS A 599 -10.65 -21.22 -17.07
CA CYS A 599 -9.61 -21.58 -16.14
C CYS A 599 -8.45 -22.19 -16.95
N GLU A 600 -7.22 -21.77 -16.66
CA GLU A 600 -6.03 -22.38 -17.25
C GLU A 600 -5.63 -23.63 -16.48
N PRO A 601 -4.94 -24.60 -17.12
CA PRO A 601 -4.30 -25.70 -16.40
C PRO A 601 -3.27 -25.15 -15.39
N VAL A 602 -3.17 -25.77 -14.22
CA VAL A 602 -2.21 -25.36 -13.17
C VAL A 602 -0.76 -25.44 -13.66
N GLY A 603 -0.44 -26.43 -14.53
CA GLY A 603 0.93 -26.59 -15.00
C GLY A 603 1.90 -26.81 -13.83
N ASP A 604 2.94 -26.01 -13.78
CA ASP A 604 3.99 -25.98 -12.76
C ASP A 604 3.83 -24.86 -11.71
N ASP A 605 2.67 -24.19 -11.67
CA ASP A 605 2.41 -23.05 -10.77
C ASP A 605 2.57 -23.39 -9.29
N PHE A 606 2.50 -24.69 -8.90
CA PHE A 606 2.76 -25.14 -7.53
C PHE A 606 4.24 -25.44 -7.29
N ALA A 607 5.07 -25.50 -8.33
CA ALA A 607 6.49 -25.76 -8.18
C ALA A 607 7.19 -24.60 -7.44
N ALA A 608 8.15 -24.93 -6.57
CA ALA A 608 8.89 -23.99 -5.74
C ALA A 608 8.04 -23.12 -4.78
N SER A 609 6.72 -23.40 -4.67
CA SER A 609 5.85 -22.78 -3.66
C SER A 609 5.94 -23.53 -2.33
N THR A 610 5.77 -22.79 -1.23
CA THR A 610 5.62 -23.37 0.12
C THR A 610 4.16 -23.67 0.46
N LEU A 611 3.30 -23.74 -0.55
CA LEU A 611 1.89 -24.07 -0.44
C LEU A 611 1.67 -25.35 0.35
N LYS A 612 0.83 -25.25 1.37
CA LYS A 612 0.25 -26.40 2.08
C LYS A 612 -1.27 -26.31 2.03
N ILE A 613 -1.93 -27.39 1.67
CA ILE A 613 -3.37 -27.49 1.68
C ILE A 613 -3.76 -28.10 3.02
N GLU A 614 -4.36 -27.31 3.88
CA GLU A 614 -4.74 -27.72 5.25
C GLU A 614 -6.10 -28.42 5.26
N MET A 615 -7.06 -27.95 4.43
CA MET A 615 -8.42 -28.49 4.30
C MET A 615 -8.89 -28.41 2.85
N GLY A 616 -9.80 -29.30 2.44
CA GLY A 616 -10.45 -29.26 1.14
C GLY A 616 -9.54 -29.62 -0.04
N ARG A 617 -8.62 -30.58 0.14
CA ARG A 617 -7.67 -31.03 -0.91
C ARG A 617 -8.40 -31.45 -2.21
N GLU A 618 -9.54 -32.06 -2.09
CA GLU A 618 -10.38 -32.51 -3.21
C GLU A 618 -11.00 -31.35 -4.01
N LEU A 619 -10.94 -30.13 -3.48
CA LEU A 619 -11.43 -28.92 -4.13
C LEU A 619 -10.33 -28.16 -4.88
N VAL A 620 -9.07 -28.52 -4.65
CA VAL A 620 -7.89 -27.91 -5.27
C VAL A 620 -7.53 -28.70 -6.55
N PRO A 621 -7.26 -28.02 -7.67
CA PRO A 621 -6.84 -28.70 -8.89
C PRO A 621 -5.59 -29.53 -8.65
N ASP A 622 -5.48 -30.67 -9.31
CA ASP A 622 -4.24 -31.44 -9.29
C ASP A 622 -3.19 -30.73 -10.14
N ALA A 623 -2.02 -30.52 -9.55
CA ALA A 623 -0.84 -30.23 -10.35
C ALA A 623 -0.60 -31.46 -11.24
N ARG A 624 -0.75 -31.34 -12.54
CA ARG A 624 -0.34 -32.42 -13.43
C ARG A 624 1.17 -32.48 -13.46
N PRO A 625 1.74 -33.70 -13.43
CA PRO A 625 3.18 -33.87 -13.52
C PRO A 625 3.74 -33.33 -14.83
#